data_5ecf7b479c36568b62e0fe212c05683b
#
_entry.id   5ecf7b479c36568b62e0fe212c05683b
#
_cell.length_a   1.000
_cell.length_b   1.000
_cell.length_c   1.000
_cell.angle_alpha   90.00
_cell.angle_beta   90.00
_cell.angle_gamma   90.00
#
_symmetry.space_group_name_H-M   'P 1'
#
loop_
_entity.id
_entity.type
_entity.pdbx_description
1 polymer ?
#
loop_
_entity_poly.entity_id
_entity_poly.type
_entity_poly.pdbx_seq_one_letter_code
_entity_poly.pdbx_strand_id
1 'polypeptide(L)'
;MTFNELATTSYGQTIKIVGNVAALGNWNTANAVALGSSGYSSSNPLWSATIKLPAGTTVQYKYINVHSDGSIVWESDPDRSYTVPKTCATTAIQSDQWK
;
A
#
# COMPACT_ATOMS: atom_id res chain seq x y z
N MET A 1 -6.46 -1.03 10.11
CA MET A 1 -6.74 -0.94 8.66
C MET A 1 -5.76 -1.80 7.90
N THR A 2 -6.24 -2.67 7.05
CA THR A 2 -5.41 -3.55 6.22
C THR A 2 -5.50 -3.13 4.77
N PHE A 3 -4.36 -2.92 4.12
CA PHE A 3 -4.28 -2.71 2.67
C PHE A 3 -3.81 -3.99 1.99
N ASN A 4 -4.57 -4.45 1.00
CA ASN A 4 -4.23 -5.57 0.15
C ASN A 4 -4.03 -5.08 -1.27
N GLU A 5 -2.91 -5.46 -1.89
CA GLU A 5 -2.60 -5.07 -3.27
C GLU A 5 -2.27 -6.32 -4.08
N LEU A 6 -2.93 -6.49 -5.21
CA LEU A 6 -2.57 -7.53 -6.17
C LEU A 6 -1.58 -6.94 -7.18
N ALA A 7 -0.34 -7.37 -7.12
CA ALA A 7 0.72 -6.89 -8.00
C ALA A 7 1.72 -8.00 -8.29
N THR A 8 1.82 -8.38 -9.55
CA THR A 8 2.81 -9.36 -9.99
C THR A 8 4.20 -8.75 -9.92
N THR A 9 5.11 -9.40 -9.18
CA THR A 9 6.47 -8.91 -8.97
C THR A 9 7.48 -9.99 -9.31
N SER A 10 8.72 -9.57 -9.51
CA SER A 10 9.87 -10.47 -9.64
C SER A 10 10.65 -10.52 -8.34
N TYR A 11 11.49 -11.53 -8.19
CA TYR A 11 12.34 -11.68 -7.00
C TYR A 11 13.18 -10.40 -6.79
N GLY A 12 13.22 -9.94 -5.56
CA GLY A 12 13.94 -8.72 -5.19
C GLY A 12 13.12 -7.45 -5.27
N GLN A 13 11.88 -7.52 -5.74
CA GLN A 13 10.96 -6.37 -5.76
C GLN A 13 10.10 -6.36 -4.51
N THR A 14 9.77 -5.17 -4.00
CA THR A 14 8.92 -4.98 -2.83
C THR A 14 7.85 -3.96 -3.13
N ILE A 15 6.59 -4.30 -2.88
CA ILE A 15 5.49 -3.35 -2.97
C ILE A 15 5.41 -2.57 -1.67
N LYS A 16 5.33 -1.24 -1.79
CA LYS A 16 5.15 -0.33 -0.67
C LYS A 16 3.96 0.57 -0.94
N ILE A 17 3.39 1.13 0.14
CA ILE A 17 2.32 2.12 0.06
C ILE A 17 2.84 3.45 0.59
N VAL A 18 2.54 4.52 -0.11
CA VAL A 18 2.92 5.89 0.27
C VAL A 18 1.71 6.80 0.08
N GLY A 19 1.54 7.77 0.97
CA GLY A 19 0.38 8.63 0.93
C GLY A 19 0.57 9.94 1.69
N ASN A 20 -0.51 10.72 1.78
CA ASN A 20 -0.48 12.10 2.26
C ASN A 20 -0.56 12.25 3.79
N VAL A 21 -0.38 11.16 4.53
CA VAL A 21 -0.37 11.19 6.00
C VAL A 21 0.95 10.62 6.53
N ALA A 22 1.31 10.97 7.77
CA ALA A 22 2.57 10.54 8.36
C ALA A 22 2.69 9.02 8.42
N ALA A 23 1.61 8.29 8.71
CA ALA A 23 1.58 6.84 8.74
C ALA A 23 1.90 6.21 7.37
N LEU A 24 1.72 6.95 6.27
CA LEU A 24 2.04 6.54 4.90
C LEU A 24 3.23 7.32 4.34
N GLY A 25 4.05 7.92 5.18
CA GLY A 25 5.31 8.54 4.82
C GLY A 25 5.25 9.95 4.25
N ASN A 26 4.09 10.61 4.21
CA ASN A 26 3.92 11.96 3.67
C ASN A 26 4.50 12.11 2.25
N TRP A 27 4.19 11.16 1.37
CA TRP A 27 4.69 11.08 -0.01
C TRP A 27 6.21 10.89 -0.13
N ASN A 28 6.92 10.68 0.97
CA ASN A 28 8.36 10.39 0.93
C ASN A 28 8.57 8.88 0.77
N THR A 29 9.13 8.47 -0.35
CA THR A 29 9.34 7.05 -0.65
C THR A 29 10.26 6.35 0.35
N ALA A 30 11.17 7.08 0.99
CA ALA A 30 12.04 6.52 2.02
C ALA A 30 11.26 6.12 3.28
N ASN A 31 10.07 6.72 3.50
CA ASN A 31 9.21 6.46 4.64
C ASN A 31 7.97 5.66 4.25
N ALA A 32 7.88 5.16 3.02
CA ALA A 32 6.77 4.33 2.57
C ALA A 32 6.71 3.03 3.37
N VAL A 33 5.49 2.51 3.57
CA VAL A 33 5.28 1.28 4.34
C VAL A 33 5.42 0.08 3.42
N ALA A 34 6.31 -0.85 3.76
CA ALA A 34 6.48 -2.09 3.01
C ALA A 34 5.31 -3.05 3.27
N LEU A 35 4.72 -3.59 2.20
CA LEU A 35 3.73 -4.65 2.30
C LEU A 35 4.45 -6.01 2.39
N GLY A 36 3.83 -6.94 3.13
CA GLY A 36 4.35 -8.30 3.22
C GLY A 36 3.83 -9.18 2.08
N SER A 37 4.63 -10.15 1.67
CA SER A 37 4.30 -11.08 0.58
C SER A 37 4.02 -12.51 1.08
N SER A 38 3.72 -12.68 2.36
CA SER A 38 3.46 -14.01 2.93
C SER A 38 2.28 -14.72 2.27
N GLY A 39 1.31 -13.97 1.72
CA GLY A 39 0.17 -14.51 0.97
C GLY A 39 0.39 -14.57 -0.54
N TYR A 40 1.59 -14.26 -1.01
CA TYR A 40 1.88 -14.20 -2.44
C TYR A 40 2.03 -15.58 -3.06
N SER A 41 1.37 -15.76 -4.21
CA SER A 41 1.60 -16.92 -5.08
C SER A 41 1.48 -16.46 -6.53
N SER A 42 1.92 -17.30 -7.48
CA SER A 42 1.82 -16.95 -8.90
C SER A 42 0.37 -16.80 -9.38
N SER A 43 -0.56 -17.50 -8.73
CA SER A 43 -2.00 -17.41 -9.04
C SER A 43 -2.70 -16.33 -8.21
N ASN A 44 -2.09 -15.83 -7.14
CA ASN A 44 -2.63 -14.79 -6.26
C ASN A 44 -1.50 -13.89 -5.77
N PRO A 45 -1.10 -12.90 -6.57
CA PRO A 45 0.07 -12.05 -6.26
C PRO A 45 -0.25 -11.01 -5.18
N LEU A 46 -0.57 -11.46 -3.99
CA LEU A 46 -1.05 -10.65 -2.87
C LEU A 46 0.09 -10.06 -2.05
N TRP A 47 0.08 -8.74 -1.92
CA TRP A 47 0.87 -7.97 -0.98
C TRP A 47 -0.06 -7.35 0.05
N SER A 48 0.29 -7.37 1.33
CA SER A 48 -0.61 -6.94 2.39
C SER A 48 0.16 -6.27 3.52
N ALA A 49 -0.47 -5.23 4.12
CA ALA A 49 0.06 -4.59 5.34
C ALA A 49 -1.09 -4.06 6.19
N THR A 50 -0.92 -4.12 7.50
CA THR A 50 -1.84 -3.50 8.46
C THR A 50 -1.21 -2.22 8.98
N ILE A 51 -1.93 -1.10 8.85
CA ILE A 51 -1.46 0.24 9.18
C ILE A 51 -2.49 0.92 10.05
N LYS A 52 -2.04 1.57 11.13
CA LYS A 52 -2.93 2.37 11.97
C LYS A 52 -3.12 3.74 11.33
N LEU A 53 -4.37 4.08 11.05
CA LEU A 53 -4.75 5.38 10.50
C LEU A 53 -5.81 6.03 11.39
N PRO A 54 -5.81 7.38 11.51
CA PRO A 54 -6.84 8.08 12.29
C PRO A 54 -8.23 7.84 11.72
N ALA A 55 -9.19 7.51 12.60
CA ALA A 55 -10.58 7.30 12.21
C ALA A 55 -11.16 8.57 11.59
N GLY A 56 -11.99 8.40 10.56
CA GLY A 56 -12.67 9.50 9.88
C GLY A 56 -11.79 10.33 8.94
N THR A 57 -10.54 9.94 8.77
CA THR A 57 -9.59 10.64 7.90
C THR A 57 -9.68 10.11 6.48
N THR A 58 -9.70 11.00 5.49
CA THR A 58 -9.53 10.60 4.09
C THR A 58 -8.05 10.65 3.74
N VAL A 59 -7.51 9.53 3.26
CA VAL A 59 -6.12 9.43 2.85
C VAL A 59 -6.03 9.29 1.34
N GLN A 60 -5.06 9.96 0.74
CA GLN A 60 -4.68 9.76 -0.66
C GLN A 60 -3.37 8.99 -0.68
N TYR A 61 -3.28 7.98 -1.53
CA TYR A 61 -2.13 7.08 -1.54
C TYR A 61 -1.90 6.48 -2.91
N LYS A 62 -0.70 5.95 -3.08
CA LYS A 62 -0.31 5.12 -4.23
C LYS A 62 0.51 3.95 -3.74
N TYR A 63 0.51 2.88 -4.51
CA TYR A 63 1.47 1.80 -4.34
C TYR A 63 2.67 2.06 -5.23
N ILE A 64 3.83 1.64 -4.75
CA ILE A 64 5.09 1.73 -5.49
C ILE A 64 5.77 0.37 -5.49
N ASN A 65 6.52 0.07 -6.54
CA ASN A 65 7.33 -1.13 -6.63
C ASN A 65 8.80 -0.72 -6.52
N VAL A 66 9.42 -1.10 -5.42
CA VAL A 66 10.84 -0.81 -5.17
C VAL A 66 11.66 -2.01 -5.61
N HIS A 67 12.57 -1.78 -6.56
CA HIS A 67 13.43 -2.81 -7.11
C HIS A 67 14.70 -2.98 -6.28
N SER A 68 15.37 -4.11 -6.44
CA SER A 68 16.57 -4.43 -5.68
C SER A 68 17.74 -3.46 -5.92
N ASP A 69 17.73 -2.75 -7.06
CA ASP A 69 18.73 -1.72 -7.38
C ASP A 69 18.38 -0.34 -6.81
N GLY A 70 17.25 -0.23 -6.08
CA GLY A 70 16.78 1.03 -5.51
C GLY A 70 15.86 1.83 -6.42
N SER A 71 15.64 1.40 -7.66
CA SER A 71 14.70 2.11 -8.56
C SER A 71 13.26 1.90 -8.09
N ILE A 72 12.41 2.90 -8.35
CA ILE A 72 11.03 2.93 -7.89
C ILE A 72 10.11 3.14 -9.08
N VAL A 73 9.10 2.28 -9.20
CA VAL A 73 8.02 2.42 -10.19
C VAL A 73 6.73 2.79 -9.44
N TRP A 74 6.14 3.91 -9.82
CA TRP A 74 4.87 4.38 -9.29
C TRP A 74 3.71 3.81 -10.09
N GLU A 75 2.58 3.55 -9.41
CA GLU A 75 1.34 3.27 -10.10
C GLU A 75 0.92 4.44 -10.99
N SER A 76 0.09 4.13 -12.00
CA SER A 76 -0.51 5.15 -12.86
C SER A 76 -1.42 6.09 -12.08
N ASP A 77 -1.50 7.38 -12.50
CA ASP A 77 -2.46 8.32 -11.96
C ASP A 77 -3.90 7.87 -12.28
N PRO A 78 -4.88 8.33 -11.51
CA PRO A 78 -4.80 9.26 -10.37
C PRO A 78 -4.38 8.57 -9.08
N ASP A 79 -4.13 9.40 -8.03
CA ASP A 79 -3.93 8.89 -6.68
C ASP A 79 -5.18 8.13 -6.23
N ARG A 80 -4.98 7.09 -5.43
CA ARG A 80 -6.08 6.40 -4.77
C ARG A 80 -6.53 7.20 -3.57
N SER A 81 -7.80 7.06 -3.21
CA SER A 81 -8.38 7.75 -2.05
C SER A 81 -9.19 6.75 -1.22
N TYR A 82 -9.05 6.81 0.08
CA TYR A 82 -9.82 5.99 1.00
C TYR A 82 -10.18 6.79 2.25
N THR A 83 -11.44 6.68 2.68
CA THR A 83 -11.90 7.30 3.93
C THR A 83 -11.95 6.22 5.02
N VAL A 84 -11.14 6.43 6.06
CA VAL A 84 -11.10 5.52 7.20
C VAL A 84 -12.41 5.62 7.98
N PRO A 85 -13.08 4.50 8.30
CA PRO A 85 -14.33 4.53 9.05
C PRO A 85 -14.20 5.27 10.39
N LYS A 86 -15.23 5.98 10.79
CA LYS A 86 -15.28 6.70 12.06
C LYS A 86 -15.49 5.80 13.27
N THR A 87 -15.81 4.54 13.05
CA THR A 87 -15.98 3.56 14.12
C THR A 87 -14.61 2.97 14.50
N CYS A 88 -14.51 2.41 15.71
CA CYS A 88 -13.29 1.72 16.16
C CYS A 88 -13.07 0.39 15.43
N ALA A 89 -13.35 0.34 14.13
CA ALA A 89 -13.19 -0.87 13.33
C ALA A 89 -11.69 -1.11 13.08
N THR A 90 -11.10 -2.03 13.83
CA THR A 90 -9.72 -2.46 13.63
C THR A 90 -9.56 -3.38 12.42
N THR A 91 -10.68 -3.76 11.80
CA THR A 91 -10.75 -4.78 10.74
C THR A 91 -11.09 -4.23 9.37
N ALA A 92 -11.04 -2.91 9.17
CA ALA A 92 -11.28 -2.31 7.86
C ALA A 92 -10.23 -2.79 6.86
N ILE A 93 -10.67 -3.21 5.67
CA ILE A 93 -9.81 -3.76 4.62
C ILE A 93 -10.06 -3.00 3.32
N GLN A 94 -8.99 -2.54 2.69
CA GLN A 94 -9.01 -1.97 1.35
C GLN A 94 -8.24 -2.88 0.41
N SER A 95 -8.91 -3.39 -0.62
CA SER A 95 -8.30 -4.29 -1.61
C SER A 95 -8.17 -3.58 -2.94
N ASP A 96 -6.97 -3.55 -3.48
CA ASP A 96 -6.63 -2.86 -4.72
C ASP A 96 -5.88 -3.78 -5.67
N GLN A 97 -5.80 -3.37 -6.94
CA GLN A 97 -4.98 -4.02 -7.96
C GLN A 97 -4.01 -2.99 -8.53
N TRP A 98 -2.81 -3.42 -8.90
CA TRP A 98 -1.82 -2.56 -9.53
C TRP A 98 -2.38 -1.94 -10.82
N LYS A 99 -2.21 -0.63 -10.92
CA LYS A 99 -2.67 0.12 -12.11
C LYS A 99 -1.59 0.25 -13.16
#